data_fc749a503cd37d49089f229cece1454b
#
_entry.id   fc749a503cd37d49089f229cece1454b
#
_cell.length_a   1.000
_cell.length_b   1.000
_cell.length_c   1.000
_cell.angle_alpha   90.00
_cell.angle_beta   90.00
_cell.angle_gamma   90.00
#
_symmetry.space_group_name_H-M   'P 1'
#
loop_
_entity.id
_entity.type
_entity.pdbx_description
1 polymer ?
#
loop_
_entity_poly.entity_id
_entity_poly.type
_entity_poly.pdbx_seq_one_letter_code
_entity_poly.pdbx_strand_id
1 'polypeptide(L)'
;YLSALNIPGTHDSATANVEGSWNASYNKVACQKYFIEQQLYAGVRALDLRTRWHGDDMVMVHGDFICHTPDHNNRSKNKTFRSVLDTVIRYLKAHPTETVIATLKIDSGDKDKGRLALVNILNEYTERYPDRFYCWTGTAYPDTLAGTQGRMTSPTLGQARGKIVLMTRVDMSGAGKSSLYSYTGPDLTQWDDSYKDRNHYAQKIESASKVSVYIQDDYSSPDDNKKRQVFNTVYQLNGTYTCLLYT
;
A
#
# COMPACT_ATOMS: atom_id res chain seq x y z
N TYR A 1 4.12 -14.57 12.24
CA TYR A 1 3.70 -14.04 10.94
C TYR A 1 3.28 -12.59 11.11
N LEU A 2 3.49 -11.75 10.06
CA LEU A 2 3.00 -10.36 10.07
C LEU A 2 1.49 -10.29 10.23
N SER A 3 0.74 -11.24 9.67
CA SER A 3 -0.71 -11.35 9.80
C SER A 3 -1.22 -11.56 11.23
N ALA A 4 -0.36 -11.93 12.17
CA ALA A 4 -0.70 -12.09 13.57
C ALA A 4 -0.34 -10.87 14.43
N LEU A 5 0.11 -9.77 13.83
CA LEU A 5 0.51 -8.55 14.50
C LEU A 5 -0.48 -7.42 14.25
N ASN A 6 -0.75 -6.63 15.27
CA ASN A 6 -1.42 -5.35 15.11
C ASN A 6 -0.37 -4.31 14.69
N ILE A 7 -0.44 -3.86 13.44
CA ILE A 7 0.55 -2.97 12.84
C ILE A 7 -0.08 -1.60 12.65
N PRO A 8 0.46 -0.54 13.29
CA PRO A 8 -0.04 0.81 13.10
C PRO A 8 0.06 1.23 11.65
N GLY A 9 -1.05 1.70 11.07
CA GLY A 9 -1.13 2.16 9.70
C GLY A 9 -1.76 3.54 9.59
N THR A 10 -1.63 4.14 8.41
CA THR A 10 -2.23 5.42 8.09
C THR A 10 -2.95 5.37 6.76
N HIS A 11 -4.17 5.90 6.73
CA HIS A 11 -4.96 6.10 5.53
C HIS A 11 -4.39 7.27 4.72
N ASP A 12 -4.32 7.13 3.39
CA ASP A 12 -3.78 8.18 2.51
C ASP A 12 -2.47 8.77 3.04
N SER A 13 -1.50 7.93 3.28
CA SER A 13 -0.29 8.24 4.08
C SER A 13 0.52 9.44 3.57
N ALA A 14 0.39 9.82 2.29
CA ALA A 14 1.14 10.92 1.69
C ALA A 14 0.51 12.30 1.87
N THR A 15 -0.69 12.41 2.46
CA THR A 15 -1.56 13.58 2.39
C THR A 15 -1.33 14.64 3.48
N ALA A 16 -0.12 14.71 4.04
CA ALA A 16 0.23 15.74 5.04
C ALA A 16 0.30 17.15 4.44
N ASN A 17 0.53 17.27 3.14
CA ASN A 17 0.49 18.54 2.39
C ASN A 17 -0.13 18.25 1.02
N VAL A 18 -1.34 18.74 0.80
CA VAL A 18 -2.16 18.44 -0.37
C VAL A 18 -2.53 19.74 -1.07
N GLU A 19 -2.65 19.68 -2.39
CA GLU A 19 -3.12 20.80 -3.22
C GLU A 19 -4.49 21.32 -2.74
N GLY A 20 -4.67 22.63 -2.78
CA GLY A 20 -5.93 23.25 -2.33
C GLY A 20 -6.07 23.43 -0.82
N SER A 21 -4.99 23.36 -0.07
CA SER A 21 -4.93 23.50 1.39
C SER A 21 -5.56 24.78 1.96
N TRP A 22 -5.89 25.74 1.11
CA TRP A 22 -6.45 27.05 1.48
C TRP A 22 -7.99 27.14 1.40
N ASN A 23 -8.66 26.08 0.98
CA ASN A 23 -10.13 26.06 0.87
C ASN A 23 -10.78 25.00 1.77
N ALA A 24 -12.11 25.03 1.90
CA ALA A 24 -12.88 24.09 2.73
C ALA A 24 -12.71 22.61 2.31
N SER A 25 -12.23 22.33 1.09
CA SER A 25 -11.98 20.98 0.61
C SER A 25 -10.72 20.37 1.23
N TYR A 26 -9.76 21.17 1.66
CA TYR A 26 -8.53 20.70 2.32
C TYR A 26 -8.80 19.82 3.53
N ASN A 27 -9.72 20.24 4.40
CA ASN A 27 -10.07 19.47 5.60
C ASN A 27 -10.68 18.10 5.30
N LYS A 28 -11.08 17.85 4.05
CA LYS A 28 -11.63 16.56 3.60
C LYS A 28 -10.57 15.66 2.94
N VAL A 29 -9.47 16.22 2.47
CA VAL A 29 -8.44 15.48 1.70
C VAL A 29 -7.10 15.36 2.41
N ALA A 30 -6.83 16.21 3.41
CA ALA A 30 -5.64 16.10 4.26
C ALA A 30 -5.88 15.09 5.39
N CYS A 31 -5.65 13.81 5.10
CA CYS A 31 -5.85 12.74 6.07
C CYS A 31 -4.75 12.65 7.12
N GLN A 32 -3.58 13.24 6.85
CA GLN A 32 -2.40 13.14 7.71
C GLN A 32 -1.89 14.51 8.16
N LYS A 33 -1.36 14.58 9.38
CA LYS A 33 -0.66 15.74 9.91
C LYS A 33 0.84 15.67 9.67
N TYR A 34 1.39 14.46 9.63
CA TYR A 34 2.82 14.21 9.56
C TYR A 34 3.19 13.62 8.19
N PHE A 35 4.34 14.04 7.66
CA PHE A 35 4.92 13.42 6.46
C PHE A 35 5.34 11.98 6.73
N ILE A 36 5.44 11.16 5.69
CA ILE A 36 5.76 9.73 5.80
C ILE A 36 7.00 9.48 6.66
N GLU A 37 8.06 10.27 6.51
CA GLU A 37 9.26 10.13 7.33
C GLU A 37 8.93 10.27 8.83
N GLN A 38 8.18 11.29 9.20
CA GLN A 38 7.75 11.52 10.59
C GLN A 38 6.83 10.41 11.10
N GLN A 39 5.93 9.92 10.23
CA GLN A 39 5.06 8.78 10.55
C GLN A 39 5.86 7.53 10.86
N LEU A 40 6.89 7.22 10.07
CA LEU A 40 7.80 6.08 10.31
C LEU A 40 8.53 6.20 11.65
N TYR A 41 9.03 7.38 11.99
CA TYR A 41 9.67 7.64 13.31
C TYR A 41 8.65 7.59 14.47
N ALA A 42 7.39 7.91 14.22
CA ALA A 42 6.30 7.78 15.20
C ALA A 42 5.79 6.33 15.38
N GLY A 43 6.32 5.37 14.62
CA GLY A 43 5.96 3.94 14.75
C GLY A 43 4.95 3.43 13.73
N VAL A 44 4.52 4.23 12.76
CA VAL A 44 3.69 3.77 11.64
C VAL A 44 4.49 2.79 10.78
N ARG A 45 3.89 1.66 10.43
CA ARG A 45 4.51 0.59 9.63
C ARG A 45 3.64 0.07 8.50
N ALA A 46 2.39 0.54 8.38
CA ALA A 46 1.53 0.26 7.24
C ALA A 46 1.14 1.58 6.55
N LEU A 47 1.43 1.68 5.26
CA LEU A 47 1.23 2.87 4.46
C LEU A 47 0.21 2.59 3.35
N ASP A 48 -0.82 3.44 3.24
CA ASP A 48 -1.73 3.50 2.11
C ASP A 48 -1.20 4.51 1.10
N LEU A 49 -0.71 4.03 -0.03
CA LEU A 49 -0.06 4.83 -1.06
C LEU A 49 -0.98 4.95 -2.29
N ARG A 50 -1.49 6.14 -2.52
CA ARG A 50 -2.36 6.44 -3.66
C ARG A 50 -1.65 7.35 -4.65
N THR A 51 -1.72 6.98 -5.92
CA THR A 51 -0.94 7.60 -6.98
C THR A 51 -1.79 7.99 -8.18
N ARG A 52 -1.25 8.90 -8.99
CA ARG A 52 -1.79 9.30 -10.29
C ARG A 52 -0.65 9.53 -11.28
N TRP A 53 -0.87 9.16 -12.54
CA TRP A 53 0.00 9.58 -13.64
C TRP A 53 -0.11 11.10 -13.84
N HIS A 54 1.03 11.79 -13.82
CA HIS A 54 1.09 13.24 -14.02
C HIS A 54 2.39 13.63 -14.74
N GLY A 55 2.26 14.15 -15.97
CA GLY A 55 3.44 14.40 -16.79
C GLY A 55 4.18 13.12 -17.13
N ASP A 56 5.41 12.99 -16.64
CA ASP A 56 6.28 11.83 -16.90
C ASP A 56 6.53 10.98 -15.65
N ASP A 57 5.79 11.22 -14.54
CA ASP A 57 6.01 10.52 -13.27
C ASP A 57 4.70 10.16 -12.56
N MET A 58 4.81 9.32 -11.55
CA MET A 58 3.72 8.98 -10.64
C MET A 58 3.76 9.89 -9.42
N VAL A 59 2.77 10.76 -9.28
CA VAL A 59 2.61 11.63 -8.12
C VAL A 59 1.68 11.01 -7.09
N MET A 60 1.92 11.33 -5.81
CA MET A 60 1.03 10.95 -4.72
C MET A 60 -0.19 11.87 -4.74
N VAL A 61 -1.38 11.28 -4.50
CA VAL A 61 -2.66 12.02 -4.57
C VAL A 61 -3.64 11.54 -3.50
N HIS A 62 -4.70 12.35 -3.28
CA HIS A 62 -5.99 11.93 -2.76
C HIS A 62 -7.05 12.30 -3.80
N GLY A 63 -7.60 11.31 -4.49
CA GLY A 63 -8.44 11.57 -5.67
C GLY A 63 -7.68 12.40 -6.71
N ASP A 64 -8.18 13.58 -7.02
CA ASP A 64 -7.54 14.50 -7.98
C ASP A 64 -6.56 15.51 -7.36
N PHE A 65 -6.44 15.54 -6.03
CA PHE A 65 -5.59 16.47 -5.32
C PHE A 65 -4.16 15.95 -5.17
N ILE A 66 -3.19 16.70 -5.71
CA ILE A 66 -1.77 16.32 -5.66
C ILE A 66 -1.18 16.59 -4.27
N CYS A 67 -0.40 15.62 -3.77
CA CYS A 67 0.40 15.79 -2.57
C CYS A 67 1.73 16.48 -2.89
N HIS A 68 2.22 17.27 -1.94
CA HIS A 68 3.45 18.05 -2.08
C HIS A 68 4.52 17.67 -1.05
N THR A 69 5.76 17.95 -1.38
CA THR A 69 6.88 17.80 -0.45
C THR A 69 6.86 18.90 0.63
N PRO A 70 7.53 18.68 1.78
CA PRO A 70 7.67 19.69 2.82
C PRO A 70 8.70 20.75 2.39
N ASP A 71 8.39 21.59 1.41
CA ASP A 71 9.29 22.67 1.02
C ASP A 71 8.94 23.97 1.77
N HIS A 72 9.86 24.43 2.60
CA HIS A 72 9.71 25.66 3.38
C HIS A 72 9.84 26.94 2.53
N ASN A 73 10.22 26.80 1.26
CA ASN A 73 10.50 27.95 0.36
C ASN A 73 9.37 28.29 -0.60
N ASN A 74 8.13 27.99 -0.28
CA ASN A 74 6.93 28.36 -1.05
C ASN A 74 6.82 27.81 -2.47
N ARG A 75 7.63 26.84 -2.85
CA ARG A 75 7.54 26.08 -4.09
C ARG A 75 7.43 24.61 -3.80
N SER A 76 6.29 24.21 -3.25
CA SER A 76 6.00 22.83 -3.02
C SER A 76 6.13 22.03 -4.33
N LYS A 77 7.08 21.13 -4.38
CA LYS A 77 7.21 20.17 -5.47
C LYS A 77 6.20 19.06 -5.28
N ASN A 78 5.68 18.52 -6.36
CA ASN A 78 4.84 17.34 -6.32
C ASN A 78 5.58 16.20 -5.59
N LYS A 79 4.90 15.56 -4.65
CA LYS A 79 5.42 14.38 -3.99
C LYS A 79 5.26 13.19 -4.93
N THR A 80 6.36 12.60 -5.36
CA THR A 80 6.35 11.47 -6.28
C THR A 80 6.41 10.13 -5.52
N PHE A 81 5.95 9.06 -6.16
CA PHE A 81 6.07 7.71 -5.63
C PHE A 81 7.54 7.32 -5.42
N ARG A 82 8.44 7.73 -6.33
CA ARG A 82 9.89 7.58 -6.18
C ARG A 82 10.39 8.20 -4.88
N SER A 83 9.97 9.43 -4.57
CA SER A 83 10.38 10.11 -3.32
C SER A 83 9.89 9.41 -2.06
N VAL A 84 8.75 8.73 -2.14
CA VAL A 84 8.24 7.90 -1.04
C VAL A 84 9.09 6.64 -0.88
N LEU A 85 9.37 5.92 -1.97
CA LEU A 85 10.25 4.74 -1.95
C LEU A 85 11.63 5.08 -1.38
N ASP A 86 12.24 6.19 -1.83
CA ASP A 86 13.53 6.66 -1.32
C ASP A 86 13.48 6.93 0.20
N THR A 87 12.40 7.54 0.67
CA THR A 87 12.20 7.80 2.11
C THR A 87 12.11 6.52 2.91
N VAL A 88 11.29 5.56 2.45
CA VAL A 88 11.11 4.27 3.13
C VAL A 88 12.40 3.44 3.11
N ILE A 89 13.09 3.40 1.96
CA ILE A 89 14.37 2.67 1.83
C ILE A 89 15.43 3.29 2.74
N ARG A 90 15.55 4.62 2.80
CA ARG A 90 16.46 5.31 3.70
C ARG A 90 16.17 4.97 5.16
N TYR A 91 14.88 4.99 5.54
CA TYR A 91 14.45 4.59 6.89
C TYR A 91 14.85 3.15 7.20
N LEU A 92 14.56 2.20 6.32
CA LEU A 92 14.88 0.78 6.52
C LEU A 92 16.38 0.48 6.49
N LYS A 93 17.20 1.30 5.83
CA LYS A 93 18.66 1.21 5.93
C LYS A 93 19.16 1.62 7.31
N ALA A 94 18.57 2.66 7.89
CA ALA A 94 18.91 3.12 9.25
C ALA A 94 18.33 2.20 10.34
N HIS A 95 17.25 1.48 10.04
CA HIS A 95 16.50 0.63 10.96
C HIS A 95 16.31 -0.78 10.36
N PRO A 96 17.37 -1.59 10.25
CA PRO A 96 17.34 -2.85 9.48
C PRO A 96 16.50 -3.96 10.11
N THR A 97 16.04 -3.79 11.34
CA THR A 97 15.13 -4.72 12.02
C THR A 97 13.67 -4.41 11.80
N GLU A 98 13.37 -3.24 11.22
CA GLU A 98 12.02 -2.79 10.94
C GLU A 98 11.48 -3.34 9.62
N THR A 99 10.17 -3.24 9.44
CA THR A 99 9.46 -3.63 8.22
C THR A 99 8.42 -2.57 7.90
N VAL A 100 8.21 -2.27 6.64
CA VAL A 100 7.13 -1.38 6.20
C VAL A 100 6.24 -2.13 5.23
N ILE A 101 4.95 -2.20 5.54
CA ILE A 101 3.91 -2.69 4.63
C ILE A 101 3.43 -1.51 3.80
N ALA A 102 3.26 -1.68 2.50
CA ALA A 102 2.73 -0.64 1.63
C ALA A 102 1.65 -1.21 0.72
N THR A 103 0.46 -0.63 0.76
CA THR A 103 -0.56 -0.86 -0.26
C THR A 103 -0.47 0.21 -1.32
N LEU A 104 -0.58 -0.17 -2.59
CA LEU A 104 -0.40 0.73 -3.72
C LEU A 104 -1.63 0.72 -4.62
N LYS A 105 -2.18 1.92 -4.91
CA LYS A 105 -3.35 2.12 -5.76
C LYS A 105 -3.11 3.26 -6.75
N ILE A 106 -3.66 3.13 -7.96
CA ILE A 106 -3.88 4.28 -8.86
C ILE A 106 -5.27 4.83 -8.53
N ASP A 107 -5.31 6.02 -7.95
CA ASP A 107 -6.54 6.60 -7.42
C ASP A 107 -7.32 7.36 -8.50
N SER A 108 -6.62 8.09 -9.37
CA SER A 108 -7.23 8.87 -10.46
C SER A 108 -6.33 8.98 -11.69
N GLY A 109 -6.82 9.65 -12.73
CA GLY A 109 -6.09 9.90 -13.96
C GLY A 109 -6.06 8.71 -14.94
N ASP A 110 -5.13 8.75 -15.87
CA ASP A 110 -4.95 7.70 -16.90
C ASP A 110 -4.36 6.44 -16.25
N LYS A 111 -5.22 5.44 -16.06
CA LYS A 111 -4.85 4.20 -15.35
C LYS A 111 -3.87 3.34 -16.15
N ASP A 112 -3.93 3.36 -17.49
CA ASP A 112 -3.05 2.54 -18.32
C ASP A 112 -1.63 3.10 -18.33
N LYS A 113 -1.48 4.41 -18.53
CA LYS A 113 -0.19 5.08 -18.40
C LYS A 113 0.35 4.98 -16.98
N GLY A 114 -0.50 5.16 -15.97
CA GLY A 114 -0.14 5.02 -14.56
C GLY A 114 0.37 3.62 -14.24
N ARG A 115 -0.31 2.57 -14.72
CA ARG A 115 0.11 1.19 -14.56
C ARG A 115 1.49 0.95 -15.17
N LEU A 116 1.70 1.37 -16.42
CA LEU A 116 2.98 1.20 -17.10
C LEU A 116 4.11 1.95 -16.38
N ALA A 117 3.85 3.17 -15.91
CA ALA A 117 4.82 3.96 -15.15
C ALA A 117 5.16 3.30 -13.80
N LEU A 118 4.15 2.80 -13.05
CA LEU A 118 4.39 2.08 -11.80
C LEU A 118 5.23 0.82 -12.00
N VAL A 119 4.95 0.05 -13.05
CA VAL A 119 5.74 -1.12 -13.42
C VAL A 119 7.20 -0.76 -13.64
N ASN A 120 7.46 0.30 -14.42
CA ASN A 120 8.82 0.75 -14.70
C ASN A 120 9.54 1.22 -13.43
N ILE A 121 8.86 2.00 -12.58
CA ILE A 121 9.42 2.46 -11.30
C ILE A 121 9.73 1.28 -10.38
N LEU A 122 8.80 0.35 -10.22
CA LEU A 122 9.00 -0.81 -9.35
C LEU A 122 10.11 -1.74 -9.87
N ASN A 123 10.19 -1.96 -11.18
CA ASN A 123 11.31 -2.70 -11.78
C ASN A 123 12.65 -2.03 -11.46
N GLU A 124 12.77 -0.73 -11.70
CA GLU A 124 13.98 0.02 -11.39
C GLU A 124 14.38 -0.12 -9.91
N TYR A 125 13.42 0.04 -9.01
CA TYR A 125 13.70 0.00 -7.57
C TYR A 125 14.00 -1.42 -7.07
N THR A 126 13.32 -2.45 -7.57
CA THR A 126 13.60 -3.84 -7.17
C THR A 126 14.93 -4.33 -7.75
N GLU A 127 15.32 -3.89 -8.94
CA GLU A 127 16.65 -4.16 -9.51
C GLU A 127 17.77 -3.44 -8.75
N ARG A 128 17.54 -2.17 -8.38
CA ARG A 128 18.51 -1.34 -7.65
C ARG A 128 18.65 -1.72 -6.19
N TYR A 129 17.59 -2.21 -5.57
CA TYR A 129 17.51 -2.52 -4.14
C TYR A 129 16.84 -3.89 -3.90
N PRO A 130 17.37 -4.99 -4.42
CA PRO A 130 16.71 -6.30 -4.37
C PRO A 130 16.48 -6.78 -2.94
N ASP A 131 17.35 -6.40 -2.00
CA ASP A 131 17.23 -6.78 -0.58
C ASP A 131 16.24 -5.91 0.21
N ARG A 132 15.67 -4.88 -0.40
CA ARG A 132 14.74 -3.94 0.27
C ARG A 132 13.28 -4.21 -0.02
N PHE A 133 12.98 -5.20 -0.84
CA PHE A 133 11.63 -5.63 -1.09
C PHE A 133 11.46 -7.08 -0.65
N TYR A 134 10.31 -7.38 -0.06
CA TYR A 134 9.99 -8.74 0.29
C TYR A 134 9.59 -9.51 -0.97
N CYS A 135 10.26 -10.64 -1.21
CA CYS A 135 9.93 -11.54 -2.32
C CYS A 135 8.90 -12.57 -1.83
N TRP A 136 7.68 -12.45 -2.32
CA TRP A 136 6.56 -13.30 -1.89
C TRP A 136 6.68 -14.75 -2.31
N THR A 137 7.43 -15.04 -3.35
CA THR A 137 7.58 -16.41 -3.88
C THR A 137 8.78 -17.16 -3.29
N GLY A 138 9.61 -16.49 -2.48
CA GLY A 138 10.79 -17.09 -1.85
C GLY A 138 11.92 -17.46 -2.78
N THR A 139 11.70 -17.42 -4.10
CA THR A 139 12.70 -17.68 -5.14
C THR A 139 12.60 -16.59 -6.21
N ALA A 140 13.74 -16.16 -6.73
CA ALA A 140 13.77 -15.39 -7.97
C ALA A 140 13.05 -16.23 -9.03
N TYR A 141 11.88 -15.84 -9.34
CA TYR A 141 10.86 -16.34 -10.23
C TYR A 141 11.17 -17.62 -11.03
N PRO A 142 10.40 -18.68 -10.88
CA PRO A 142 10.32 -19.70 -11.93
C PRO A 142 9.41 -19.17 -13.04
N ASP A 143 9.84 -19.30 -14.27
CA ASP A 143 9.13 -18.93 -15.52
C ASP A 143 7.75 -19.60 -15.72
N THR A 144 7.20 -20.21 -14.70
CA THR A 144 5.99 -21.01 -14.76
C THR A 144 4.98 -20.63 -13.68
N LEU A 145 4.42 -19.41 -13.77
CA LEU A 145 3.14 -19.14 -13.08
C LEU A 145 1.99 -19.99 -13.63
N ALA A 146 2.19 -20.66 -14.76
CA ALA A 146 1.16 -21.46 -15.39
C ALA A 146 0.90 -22.83 -14.72
N GLY A 147 1.63 -23.23 -13.70
CA GLY A 147 1.46 -24.59 -13.17
C GLY A 147 1.80 -24.85 -11.71
N THR A 148 2.63 -24.06 -11.06
CA THR A 148 2.96 -24.28 -9.65
C THR A 148 2.33 -23.23 -8.78
N GLN A 149 1.22 -23.57 -8.17
CA GLN A 149 0.49 -22.79 -7.17
C GLN A 149 1.34 -22.69 -5.89
N GLY A 150 2.40 -21.91 -5.92
CA GLY A 150 3.09 -21.50 -4.72
C GLY A 150 2.10 -20.68 -3.87
N ARG A 151 1.66 -21.26 -2.76
CA ARG A 151 0.77 -20.60 -1.82
C ARG A 151 1.52 -19.40 -1.25
N MET A 152 1.15 -18.19 -1.63
CA MET A 152 1.65 -17.00 -0.94
C MET A 152 1.22 -17.11 0.52
N THR A 153 2.16 -17.03 1.43
CA THR A 153 1.89 -17.00 2.87
C THR A 153 2.33 -15.66 3.42
N SER A 154 1.63 -15.20 4.45
CA SER A 154 2.10 -14.02 5.18
C SER A 154 3.55 -14.24 5.65
N PRO A 155 4.46 -13.29 5.41
CA PRO A 155 5.82 -13.42 5.90
C PRO A 155 5.88 -13.43 7.42
N THR A 156 6.90 -14.09 7.96
CA THR A 156 7.28 -13.85 9.34
C THR A 156 7.96 -12.49 9.47
N LEU A 157 7.95 -11.90 10.66
CA LEU A 157 8.68 -10.66 10.91
C LEU A 157 10.17 -10.79 10.58
N GLY A 158 10.77 -11.94 10.88
CA GLY A 158 12.19 -12.22 10.57
C GLY A 158 12.48 -12.18 9.07
N GLN A 159 11.59 -12.69 8.23
CA GLN A 159 11.73 -12.67 6.77
C GLN A 159 11.52 -11.27 6.17
N ALA A 160 10.70 -10.44 6.82
CA ALA A 160 10.34 -9.11 6.34
C ALA A 160 11.24 -7.99 6.88
N ARG A 161 12.12 -8.27 7.85
CA ARG A 161 13.03 -7.26 8.41
C ARG A 161 13.89 -6.59 7.35
N GLY A 162 14.00 -5.27 7.43
CA GLY A 162 14.74 -4.41 6.51
C GLY A 162 14.05 -4.24 5.15
N LYS A 163 12.80 -4.69 4.98
CA LYS A 163 12.13 -4.78 3.68
C LYS A 163 10.79 -4.05 3.65
N ILE A 164 10.44 -3.62 2.46
CA ILE A 164 9.09 -3.20 2.08
C ILE A 164 8.30 -4.45 1.71
N VAL A 165 7.19 -4.67 2.37
CA VAL A 165 6.19 -5.68 2.01
C VAL A 165 5.13 -5.00 1.18
N LEU A 166 5.27 -5.05 -0.14
CA LEU A 166 4.37 -4.38 -1.07
C LEU A 166 3.15 -5.26 -1.36
N MET A 167 1.98 -4.64 -1.42
CA MET A 167 0.73 -5.22 -1.89
C MET A 167 0.08 -4.24 -2.86
N THR A 168 -0.45 -4.73 -3.97
CA THR A 168 -0.96 -3.85 -5.00
C THR A 168 -2.43 -4.06 -5.29
N ARG A 169 -3.14 -2.94 -5.46
CA ARG A 169 -4.50 -2.84 -6.01
C ARG A 169 -4.47 -2.51 -7.51
N VAL A 170 -3.30 -2.56 -8.13
CA VAL A 170 -3.09 -2.30 -9.56
C VAL A 170 -2.86 -3.64 -10.24
N ASP A 171 -3.60 -3.88 -11.31
CA ASP A 171 -3.36 -5.05 -12.16
C ASP A 171 -1.97 -4.93 -12.80
N MET A 172 -1.06 -5.77 -12.34
CA MET A 172 0.30 -5.85 -12.86
C MET A 172 0.44 -6.89 -13.98
N SER A 173 -0.66 -7.54 -14.40
CA SER A 173 -0.64 -8.51 -15.50
C SER A 173 -0.20 -7.86 -16.81
N GLY A 174 0.59 -8.56 -17.60
CA GLY A 174 1.10 -8.03 -18.87
C GLY A 174 2.18 -6.96 -18.75
N ALA A 175 2.73 -6.75 -17.58
CA ALA A 175 3.76 -5.73 -17.33
C ALA A 175 5.17 -6.09 -17.87
N GLY A 176 5.30 -7.12 -18.65
CA GLY A 176 6.49 -7.43 -19.47
C GLY A 176 7.70 -8.00 -18.72
N LYS A 177 7.77 -7.88 -17.40
CA LYS A 177 8.85 -8.47 -16.59
C LYS A 177 8.26 -9.36 -15.49
N SER A 178 8.38 -10.66 -15.66
CA SER A 178 7.90 -11.68 -14.73
C SER A 178 8.47 -11.55 -13.31
N SER A 179 9.67 -11.01 -13.17
CA SER A 179 10.33 -10.79 -11.87
C SER A 179 9.55 -9.88 -10.93
N LEU A 180 8.78 -8.91 -11.44
CA LEU A 180 8.06 -7.95 -10.63
C LEU A 180 6.93 -8.59 -9.81
N TYR A 181 6.28 -9.62 -10.33
CA TYR A 181 5.21 -10.33 -9.61
C TYR A 181 5.65 -10.90 -8.28
N SER A 182 6.92 -11.27 -8.17
CA SER A 182 7.47 -11.77 -6.92
C SER A 182 7.47 -10.73 -5.80
N TYR A 183 7.40 -9.44 -6.13
CA TYR A 183 7.51 -8.34 -5.19
C TYR A 183 6.18 -7.60 -4.96
N THR A 184 5.16 -7.80 -5.80
CA THR A 184 3.90 -7.04 -5.72
C THR A 184 2.85 -7.65 -4.80
N GLY A 185 3.12 -8.83 -4.25
CA GLY A 185 2.27 -9.48 -3.28
C GLY A 185 0.94 -10.00 -3.83
N PRO A 186 -0.03 -10.27 -2.94
CA PRO A 186 -1.35 -10.70 -3.37
C PRO A 186 -2.03 -9.62 -4.20
N ASP A 187 -2.73 -10.07 -5.25
CA ASP A 187 -3.55 -9.22 -6.08
C ASP A 187 -4.77 -8.72 -5.29
N LEU A 188 -4.83 -7.43 -5.06
CA LEU A 188 -5.92 -6.75 -4.38
C LEU A 188 -6.77 -5.90 -5.33
N THR A 189 -6.74 -6.15 -6.63
CA THR A 189 -7.51 -5.38 -7.63
C THR A 189 -9.02 -5.45 -7.40
N GLN A 190 -9.49 -6.51 -6.76
CA GLN A 190 -10.91 -6.69 -6.40
C GLN A 190 -11.34 -5.92 -5.14
N TRP A 191 -10.43 -5.17 -4.51
CA TRP A 191 -10.79 -4.32 -3.39
C TRP A 191 -11.73 -3.21 -3.85
N ASP A 192 -12.98 -3.31 -3.41
CA ASP A 192 -14.03 -2.34 -3.72
C ASP A 192 -14.11 -1.28 -2.60
N ASP A 193 -13.82 -0.03 -2.94
CA ASP A 193 -13.92 1.13 -2.05
C ASP A 193 -15.37 1.44 -1.64
N SER A 194 -16.34 0.85 -2.31
CA SER A 194 -17.78 1.05 -2.06
C SER A 194 -18.45 -0.17 -1.45
N TYR A 195 -17.66 -1.15 -1.00
CA TYR A 195 -18.19 -2.40 -0.45
C TYR A 195 -19.12 -2.16 0.74
N LYS A 196 -20.39 -2.48 0.56
CA LYS A 196 -21.47 -2.24 1.54
C LYS A 196 -22.25 -3.52 1.83
N ASP A 197 -21.55 -4.56 2.22
CA ASP A 197 -22.26 -5.74 2.71
C ASP A 197 -22.65 -5.53 4.18
N ARG A 198 -23.96 -5.39 4.43
CA ARG A 198 -24.52 -5.20 5.77
C ARG A 198 -24.38 -6.41 6.67
N ASN A 199 -24.10 -7.60 6.10
CA ASN A 199 -24.00 -8.85 6.81
C ASN A 199 -22.55 -9.28 7.07
N HIS A 200 -21.60 -8.77 6.27
CA HIS A 200 -20.18 -9.08 6.38
C HIS A 200 -19.40 -7.78 6.47
N TYR A 201 -18.93 -7.46 7.63
CA TYR A 201 -18.26 -6.20 7.95
C TYR A 201 -16.86 -6.07 7.33
N ALA A 202 -16.37 -7.08 6.64
CA ALA A 202 -15.10 -7.07 5.94
C ALA A 202 -15.23 -7.73 4.58
N GLN A 203 -14.68 -7.10 3.56
CA GLN A 203 -14.57 -7.70 2.23
C GLN A 203 -13.51 -8.80 2.26
N LYS A 204 -13.88 -10.02 1.83
CA LYS A 204 -12.91 -11.08 1.56
C LYS A 204 -12.46 -10.99 0.11
N ILE A 205 -11.16 -10.78 -0.09
CA ILE A 205 -10.52 -10.89 -1.40
C ILE A 205 -9.77 -12.21 -1.45
N GLU A 206 -10.06 -13.01 -2.44
CA GLU A 206 -9.37 -14.27 -2.69
C GLU A 206 -8.51 -14.12 -3.95
N SER A 207 -7.22 -13.97 -3.76
CA SER A 207 -6.30 -13.83 -4.88
C SER A 207 -6.15 -15.16 -5.63
N ALA A 208 -5.73 -15.09 -6.91
CA ALA A 208 -5.41 -16.27 -7.72
C ALA A 208 -4.38 -17.19 -7.06
N SER A 209 -3.55 -16.68 -6.15
CA SER A 209 -2.59 -17.42 -5.32
C SER A 209 -3.21 -18.09 -4.09
N LYS A 210 -4.55 -18.13 -3.98
CA LYS A 210 -5.30 -18.72 -2.85
C LYS A 210 -4.99 -18.11 -1.48
N VAL A 211 -4.57 -16.85 -1.45
CA VAL A 211 -4.49 -16.07 -0.22
C VAL A 211 -5.80 -15.32 -0.05
N SER A 212 -6.45 -15.51 1.10
CA SER A 212 -7.59 -14.69 1.48
C SER A 212 -7.11 -13.50 2.29
N VAL A 213 -7.44 -12.30 1.83
CA VAL A 213 -7.22 -11.05 2.55
C VAL A 213 -8.57 -10.48 2.95
N TYR A 214 -8.72 -10.15 4.23
CA TYR A 214 -9.92 -9.53 4.74
C TYR A 214 -9.66 -8.04 4.92
N ILE A 215 -10.50 -7.21 4.31
CA ILE A 215 -10.34 -5.76 4.29
C ILE A 215 -11.60 -5.12 4.83
N GLN A 216 -11.42 -4.22 5.79
CA GLN A 216 -12.46 -3.32 6.24
C GLN A 216 -12.18 -1.93 5.65
N ASP A 217 -13.08 -1.44 4.81
CA ASP A 217 -12.99 -0.13 4.17
C ASP A 217 -14.38 0.55 4.10
N ASP A 218 -15.22 0.33 5.12
CA ASP A 218 -16.49 1.04 5.25
C ASP A 218 -16.29 2.31 6.09
N TYR A 219 -15.91 3.38 5.43
CA TYR A 219 -15.79 4.72 6.03
C TYR A 219 -17.12 5.48 6.05
N SER A 220 -18.15 4.97 5.38
CA SER A 220 -19.45 5.64 5.25
C SER A 220 -20.40 5.34 6.40
N SER A 221 -20.05 4.41 7.29
CA SER A 221 -20.90 4.09 8.43
C SER A 221 -20.71 5.10 9.56
N PRO A 222 -21.74 5.89 9.91
CA PRO A 222 -21.67 6.84 11.03
C PRO A 222 -21.77 6.17 12.40
N ASP A 223 -22.03 4.86 12.46
CA ASP A 223 -22.33 4.13 13.68
C ASP A 223 -21.05 3.52 14.29
N ASP A 224 -20.62 4.09 15.42
CA ASP A 224 -19.44 3.63 16.16
C ASP A 224 -19.57 2.17 16.66
N ASN A 225 -20.80 1.66 16.87
CA ASN A 225 -21.01 0.26 17.23
C ASN A 225 -20.71 -0.66 16.05
N LYS A 226 -21.07 -0.27 14.83
CA LYS A 226 -20.72 -1.02 13.62
C LYS A 226 -19.21 -1.01 13.39
N LYS A 227 -18.55 0.13 13.53
CA LYS A 227 -17.08 0.21 13.43
C LYS A 227 -16.39 -0.70 14.43
N ARG A 228 -16.90 -0.75 15.67
CA ARG A 228 -16.38 -1.64 16.71
C ARG A 228 -16.63 -3.12 16.41
N GLN A 229 -17.80 -3.48 15.85
CA GLN A 229 -18.09 -4.84 15.42
C GLN A 229 -17.19 -5.28 14.28
N VAL A 230 -16.98 -4.42 13.29
CA VAL A 230 -16.05 -4.64 12.20
C VAL A 230 -14.63 -4.86 12.73
N PHE A 231 -14.16 -3.98 13.60
CA PHE A 231 -12.86 -4.13 14.25
C PHE A 231 -12.71 -5.49 14.95
N ASN A 232 -13.71 -5.88 15.75
CA ASN A 232 -13.69 -7.15 16.45
C ASN A 232 -13.70 -8.34 15.49
N THR A 233 -14.49 -8.28 14.40
CA THR A 233 -14.54 -9.34 13.39
C THR A 233 -13.18 -9.50 12.70
N VAL A 234 -12.58 -8.41 12.26
CA VAL A 234 -11.27 -8.41 11.60
C VAL A 234 -10.18 -8.85 12.58
N TYR A 235 -10.24 -8.40 13.82
CA TYR A 235 -9.32 -8.81 14.87
C TYR A 235 -9.39 -10.34 15.16
N GLN A 236 -10.60 -10.91 15.21
CA GLN A 236 -10.78 -12.35 15.40
C GLN A 236 -10.31 -13.16 14.18
N LEU A 237 -10.53 -12.64 12.96
CA LEU A 237 -10.08 -13.28 11.73
C LEU A 237 -8.55 -13.24 11.58
N ASN A 238 -7.88 -12.27 12.18
CA ASN A 238 -6.43 -12.08 12.09
C ASN A 238 -5.63 -13.27 12.64
N GLY A 239 -6.15 -13.98 13.64
CA GLY A 239 -5.53 -15.20 14.17
C GLY A 239 -5.63 -16.42 13.26
N THR A 240 -6.52 -16.39 12.26
CA THR A 240 -6.84 -17.55 11.42
C THR A 240 -6.43 -17.35 9.95
N TYR A 241 -6.37 -16.09 9.46
CA TYR A 241 -6.14 -15.75 8.08
C TYR A 241 -5.17 -14.57 7.95
N THR A 242 -4.63 -14.35 6.74
CA THR A 242 -3.90 -13.12 6.45
C THR A 242 -4.89 -11.96 6.44
N CYS A 243 -4.83 -11.10 7.45
CA CYS A 243 -5.75 -9.98 7.58
C CYS A 243 -4.99 -8.65 7.55
N LEU A 244 -5.52 -7.70 6.80
CA LEU A 244 -5.11 -6.31 6.83
C LEU A 244 -6.19 -5.50 7.52
N LEU A 245 -5.82 -4.88 8.63
CA LEU A 245 -6.65 -3.87 9.27
C LEU A 245 -6.40 -2.56 8.54
N TYR A 246 -7.46 -2.03 7.97
CA TYR A 246 -7.47 -0.71 7.36
C TYR A 246 -8.42 0.19 8.15
N THR A 247 -7.98 1.37 8.53
CA THR A 247 -8.79 2.39 9.18
C THR A 247 -8.91 3.62 8.31
#